data_43ba8074ba37f3afd23de3a899e81816
#
_entry.id   43ba8074ba37f3afd23de3a899e81816
#
_cell.length_a   1.000
_cell.length_b   1.000
_cell.length_c   1.000
_cell.angle_alpha   90.00
_cell.angle_beta   90.00
_cell.angle_gamma   90.00
#
_symmetry.space_group_name_H-M   'P 1'
#
loop_
_entity.id
_entity.type
_entity.pdbx_description
1 polymer ?
#
loop_
_entity_poly.entity_id
_entity_poly.type
_entity_poly.pdbx_seq_one_letter_code
_entity_poly.pdbx_strand_id
1 'polypeptide(L)'
;MKKAVCLLSGGMDSTTLAYVAKDMGYEILALHMNYGQRTERKERECAKKIANRLNAVDFVEISLDYFTKFGASSLTDMRIPVEEGTVGKADHPNTYVPFRNANLIAIATSYCEA
;
A
#
# COMPACT_ATOMS: atom_id res chain seq x y z
N MET A 1 0.89 -13.40 -22.28
CA MET A 1 -0.13 -13.11 -21.28
C MET A 1 0.15 -11.73 -20.67
N LYS A 2 -0.87 -10.92 -20.50
CA LYS A 2 -0.71 -9.58 -19.93
C LYS A 2 -0.43 -9.65 -18.43
N LYS A 3 0.37 -8.74 -17.95
CA LYS A 3 0.72 -8.63 -16.54
C LYS A 3 0.07 -7.39 -15.92
N ALA A 4 -0.27 -7.46 -14.66
CA ALA A 4 -0.81 -6.33 -13.90
C ALA A 4 0.01 -6.13 -12.63
N VAL A 5 0.46 -4.91 -12.41
CA VAL A 5 1.09 -4.54 -11.16
C VAL A 5 -0.03 -4.20 -10.17
N CYS A 6 -0.09 -4.92 -9.07
CA CYS A 6 -1.09 -4.72 -8.03
C CYS A 6 -0.42 -4.27 -6.75
N LEU A 7 -0.83 -3.11 -6.25
CA LEU A 7 -0.40 -2.62 -4.95
C LEU A 7 -1.14 -3.42 -3.89
N LEU A 8 -0.40 -4.16 -3.06
CA LEU A 8 -0.96 -4.96 -1.98
C LEU A 8 -0.58 -4.36 -0.64
N SER A 9 -1.57 -3.90 0.11
CA SER A 9 -1.37 -3.40 1.46
C SER A 9 -1.63 -4.46 2.54
N GLY A 10 -2.22 -5.57 2.16
CA GLY A 10 -2.71 -6.58 3.10
C GLY A 10 -4.16 -6.34 3.51
N GLY A 11 -4.77 -5.22 3.10
CA GLY A 11 -6.15 -4.89 3.37
C GLY A 11 -7.11 -5.50 2.36
N MET A 12 -8.40 -5.39 2.68
CA MET A 12 -9.47 -6.01 1.89
C MET A 12 -9.58 -5.42 0.48
N ASP A 13 -9.50 -4.11 0.35
CA ASP A 13 -9.69 -3.45 -0.95
C ASP A 13 -8.61 -3.81 -1.95
N SER A 14 -7.35 -3.74 -1.54
CA SER A 14 -6.23 -4.07 -2.43
C SER A 14 -6.22 -5.56 -2.79
N THR A 15 -6.62 -6.41 -1.84
CA THR A 15 -6.73 -7.85 -2.07
C THR A 15 -7.82 -8.15 -3.08
N THR A 16 -9.00 -7.55 -2.92
CA THR A 16 -10.12 -7.73 -3.85
C THR A 16 -9.72 -7.30 -5.26
N LEU A 17 -9.07 -6.14 -5.38
CA LEU A 17 -8.64 -5.64 -6.68
C LEU A 17 -7.67 -6.60 -7.37
N ALA A 18 -6.73 -7.16 -6.62
CA ALA A 18 -5.76 -8.11 -7.17
C ALA A 18 -6.43 -9.41 -7.65
N TYR A 19 -7.41 -9.90 -6.89
CA TYR A 19 -8.18 -11.07 -7.30
C TYR A 19 -9.02 -10.80 -8.55
N VAL A 20 -9.59 -9.61 -8.66
CA VAL A 20 -10.32 -9.20 -9.87
C VAL A 20 -9.38 -9.19 -11.08
N ALA A 21 -8.18 -8.62 -10.93
CA ALA A 21 -7.21 -8.60 -12.01
C ALA A 21 -6.82 -10.01 -12.45
N LYS A 22 -6.62 -10.91 -11.49
CA LYS A 22 -6.32 -12.31 -11.79
C LYS A 22 -7.46 -12.99 -12.51
N ASP A 23 -8.69 -12.75 -12.06
CA ASP A 23 -9.89 -13.33 -12.68
C ASP A 23 -10.07 -12.83 -14.11
N MET A 24 -9.59 -11.64 -14.42
CA MET A 24 -9.59 -11.09 -15.77
C MET A 24 -8.50 -11.68 -16.67
N GLY A 25 -7.66 -12.56 -16.15
CA GLY A 25 -6.64 -13.25 -16.92
C GLY A 25 -5.25 -12.63 -16.87
N TYR A 26 -5.01 -11.68 -15.98
CA TYR A 26 -3.68 -11.10 -15.84
C TYR A 26 -2.79 -11.94 -14.93
N GLU A 27 -1.51 -11.99 -15.27
CA GLU A 27 -0.49 -12.44 -14.32
C GLU A 27 -0.23 -11.29 -13.33
N ILE A 28 -0.11 -11.62 -12.06
CA ILE A 28 -0.01 -10.61 -11.01
C ILE A 28 1.45 -10.37 -10.64
N LEU A 29 1.85 -9.10 -10.70
CA LEU A 29 3.10 -8.61 -10.13
C LEU A 29 2.72 -7.85 -8.87
N ALA A 30 3.01 -8.42 -7.70
CA ALA A 30 2.62 -7.83 -6.44
C ALA A 30 3.66 -6.81 -5.97
N LEU A 31 3.20 -5.63 -5.60
CA LEU A 31 4.04 -4.55 -5.12
C LEU A 31 3.54 -4.11 -3.74
N HIS A 32 4.42 -4.18 -2.76
CA HIS A 32 4.12 -3.74 -1.39
C HIS A 32 5.03 -2.60 -1.00
N MET A 33 4.44 -1.55 -0.42
CA MET A 33 5.16 -0.37 0.01
C MET A 33 5.17 -0.29 1.53
N ASN A 34 6.36 -0.09 2.09
CA ASN A 34 6.55 0.25 3.50
C ASN A 34 6.88 1.74 3.56
N TYR A 35 6.05 2.52 4.21
CA TYR A 35 6.25 3.97 4.31
C TYR A 35 6.33 4.45 5.77
N GLY A 36 6.69 3.53 6.68
CA GLY A 36 6.79 3.84 8.10
C GLY A 36 5.45 3.83 8.83
N GLN A 37 4.43 3.21 8.26
CA GLN A 37 3.12 3.08 8.90
C GLN A 37 3.22 2.20 10.15
N ARG A 38 2.34 2.47 11.13
CA ARG A 38 2.35 1.77 12.43
C ARG A 38 2.20 0.26 12.29
N THR A 39 1.46 -0.19 11.29
CA THR A 39 1.16 -1.61 11.07
C THR A 39 2.03 -2.23 9.97
N GLU A 40 3.17 -1.62 9.67
CA GLU A 40 4.04 -2.02 8.56
C GLU A 40 4.36 -3.51 8.54
N ARG A 41 4.78 -4.07 9.69
CA ARG A 41 5.16 -5.46 9.78
C ARG A 41 4.00 -6.41 9.47
N LYS A 42 2.84 -6.12 10.06
CA LYS A 42 1.64 -6.93 9.89
C LYS A 42 1.10 -6.85 8.47
N GLU A 43 1.09 -5.66 7.90
CA GLU A 43 0.67 -5.44 6.52
C GLU A 43 1.57 -6.18 5.54
N ARG A 44 2.87 -6.15 5.75
CA ARG A 44 3.83 -6.85 4.92
C ARG A 44 3.60 -8.36 4.93
N GLU A 45 3.41 -8.94 6.12
CA GLU A 45 3.15 -10.37 6.26
C GLU A 45 1.86 -10.78 5.55
N CYS A 46 0.81 -9.99 5.71
CA CYS A 46 -0.46 -10.23 5.02
C CYS A 46 -0.31 -10.13 3.50
N ALA A 47 0.40 -9.12 3.02
CA ALA A 47 0.61 -8.93 1.60
C ALA A 47 1.36 -10.11 0.99
N LYS A 48 2.36 -10.64 1.67
CA LYS A 48 3.09 -11.82 1.22
C LYS A 48 2.20 -13.05 1.11
N LYS A 49 1.35 -13.28 2.10
CA LYS A 49 0.41 -14.41 2.09
C LYS A 49 -0.56 -14.29 0.93
N ILE A 50 -1.06 -13.11 0.67
CA ILE A 50 -2.01 -12.86 -0.42
C ILE A 50 -1.31 -13.08 -1.76
N ALA A 51 -0.09 -12.57 -1.94
CA ALA A 51 0.68 -12.77 -3.15
C ALA A 51 0.90 -14.27 -3.43
N ASN A 52 1.19 -15.05 -2.39
CA ASN A 52 1.35 -16.49 -2.54
C ASN A 52 0.05 -17.17 -2.98
N ARG A 53 -1.08 -16.78 -2.40
CA ARG A 53 -2.38 -17.34 -2.77
C ARG A 53 -2.79 -16.97 -4.19
N LEU A 54 -2.38 -15.81 -4.65
CA LEU A 54 -2.63 -15.35 -6.02
C LEU A 54 -1.69 -15.99 -7.04
N ASN A 55 -0.69 -16.72 -6.57
CA ASN A 55 0.40 -17.21 -7.42
C ASN A 55 1.05 -16.08 -8.21
N ALA A 56 1.30 -14.96 -7.52
CA ALA A 56 1.96 -13.81 -8.14
C ALA A 56 3.30 -14.23 -8.72
N VAL A 57 3.61 -13.76 -9.92
CA VAL A 57 4.87 -14.09 -10.58
C VAL A 57 6.05 -13.39 -9.92
N ASP A 58 5.79 -12.28 -9.23
CA ASP A 58 6.83 -11.57 -8.52
C ASP A 58 6.21 -10.84 -7.34
N PHE A 59 7.00 -10.62 -6.30
CA PHE A 59 6.63 -9.83 -5.13
C PHE A 59 7.77 -8.86 -4.85
N VAL A 60 7.52 -7.58 -5.10
CA VAL A 60 8.51 -6.53 -4.87
C VAL A 60 8.10 -5.71 -3.67
N GLU A 61 9.03 -5.50 -2.76
CA GLU A 61 8.82 -4.74 -1.55
C GLU A 61 9.74 -3.51 -1.58
N ILE A 62 9.15 -2.32 -1.42
CA ILE A 62 9.90 -1.06 -1.47
C ILE A 62 9.62 -0.30 -0.18
N SER A 63 10.68 0.23 0.44
CA SER A 63 10.57 1.03 1.65
C SER A 63 10.80 2.49 1.32
N LEU A 64 9.85 3.34 1.74
CA LEU A 64 9.89 4.78 1.54
C LEU A 64 10.00 5.44 2.91
N ASP A 65 11.19 5.88 3.27
CA ASP A 65 11.43 6.44 4.61
C ASP A 65 11.14 7.93 4.72
N TYR A 66 11.00 8.62 3.59
CA TYR A 66 10.81 10.06 3.61
C TYR A 66 9.48 10.51 4.23
N PHE A 67 8.47 9.66 4.23
CA PHE A 67 7.21 10.00 4.86
C PHE A 67 7.35 10.16 6.38
N THR A 68 8.19 9.35 7.02
CA THR A 68 8.45 9.49 8.45
C THR A 68 9.25 10.75 8.73
N LYS A 69 10.12 11.17 7.81
CA LYS A 69 10.91 12.39 7.95
C LYS A 69 10.06 13.64 7.85
N PHE A 70 9.00 13.59 7.04
CA PHE A 70 8.08 14.72 6.91
C PHE A 70 7.14 14.84 8.11
N GLY A 71 6.81 13.72 8.77
CA GLY A 71 5.88 13.70 9.90
C GLY A 71 4.44 13.98 9.48
N ALA A 72 3.72 14.67 10.34
CA ALA A 72 2.36 15.18 10.10
C ALA A 72 1.26 14.11 9.98
N SER A 73 1.56 12.83 10.21
CA SER A 73 0.54 11.77 10.18
C SER A 73 0.69 10.83 11.37
N SER A 74 -0.42 10.45 12.00
CA SER A 74 -0.42 9.47 13.08
C SER A 74 -0.05 8.08 12.59
N LEU A 75 -0.13 7.81 11.29
CA LEU A 75 0.27 6.50 10.72
C LEU A 75 1.79 6.36 10.62
N THR A 76 2.51 7.46 10.48
CA THR A 76 3.97 7.46 10.31
C THR A 76 4.71 8.15 11.45
N ASP A 77 4.05 9.02 12.21
CA ASP A 77 4.63 9.72 13.36
C ASP A 77 4.02 9.19 14.64
N MET A 78 4.77 8.42 15.40
CA MET A 78 4.27 7.78 16.62
C MET A 78 3.99 8.76 17.75
N ARG A 79 4.41 10.04 17.60
CA ARG A 79 4.10 11.11 18.57
C ARG A 79 2.67 11.63 18.41
N ILE A 80 2.02 11.33 17.28
CA ILE A 80 0.67 11.78 16.99
C ILE A 80 -0.29 10.63 17.24
N PRO A 81 -1.23 10.73 18.22
CA PRO A 81 -2.23 9.69 18.44
C PRO A 81 -3.17 9.55 17.24
N VAL A 82 -3.63 8.33 16.99
CA VAL A 82 -4.62 8.10 15.95
C VAL A 82 -5.96 8.62 16.42
N GLU A 83 -6.61 9.50 15.62
CA GLU A 83 -7.93 10.01 15.92
C GLU A 83 -9.00 8.95 15.73
N GLU A 84 -10.04 8.98 16.59
CA GLU A 84 -11.19 8.10 16.47
C GLU A 84 -12.40 8.89 16.01
N GLY A 85 -13.05 8.45 14.93
CA GLY A 85 -14.34 8.95 14.49
C GLY A 85 -14.45 10.46 14.30
N THR A 86 -13.41 11.10 13.79
CA THR A 86 -13.35 12.56 13.66
C THR A 86 -13.92 13.07 12.33
N VAL A 87 -15.03 12.55 11.91
CA VAL A 87 -15.66 12.98 10.66
C VAL A 87 -16.08 14.45 10.76
N GLY A 88 -15.62 15.25 9.80
CA GLY A 88 -16.04 16.64 9.67
C GLY A 88 -15.32 17.67 10.52
N LYS A 89 -14.27 17.29 11.24
CA LYS A 89 -13.51 18.21 12.10
C LYS A 89 -12.32 18.90 11.43
N ALA A 90 -11.84 18.35 10.33
CA ALA A 90 -10.69 18.89 9.60
C ALA A 90 -10.87 18.57 8.11
N ASP A 91 -10.11 19.24 7.26
CA ASP A 91 -10.12 18.98 5.82
C ASP A 91 -9.69 17.55 5.52
N HIS A 92 -8.84 16.97 6.38
CA HIS A 92 -8.41 15.58 6.30
C HIS A 92 -8.07 15.08 7.71
N PRO A 93 -8.19 13.76 7.96
CA PRO A 93 -7.85 13.19 9.27
C PRO A 93 -6.33 13.24 9.52
N ASN A 94 -5.93 13.14 10.81
CA ASN A 94 -4.51 13.13 11.15
C ASN A 94 -3.79 11.84 10.72
N THR A 95 -4.52 10.84 10.23
CA THR A 95 -3.95 9.64 9.64
C THR A 95 -3.57 9.85 8.17
N TYR A 96 -3.89 11.00 7.60
CA TYR A 96 -3.52 11.32 6.22
C TYR A 96 -1.99 11.37 6.10
N VAL A 97 -1.45 10.56 5.18
CA VAL A 97 -0.03 10.59 4.83
C VAL A 97 0.10 11.47 3.59
N PRO A 98 0.82 12.60 3.69
CA PRO A 98 0.84 13.59 2.60
C PRO A 98 1.18 12.99 1.25
N PHE A 99 0.28 13.14 0.29
CA PHE A 99 0.44 12.72 -1.11
C PHE A 99 0.84 11.25 -1.30
N ARG A 100 0.47 10.39 -0.31
CA ARG A 100 0.88 8.98 -0.31
C ARG A 100 0.45 8.23 -1.57
N ASN A 101 -0.83 8.31 -1.93
CA ASN A 101 -1.33 7.51 -3.05
C ASN A 101 -0.70 7.91 -4.37
N ALA A 102 -0.44 9.20 -4.57
CA ALA A 102 0.24 9.68 -5.77
C ALA A 102 1.66 9.13 -5.86
N ASN A 103 2.38 9.08 -4.73
CA ASN A 103 3.72 8.49 -4.68
C ASN A 103 3.68 6.99 -5.00
N LEU A 104 2.73 6.25 -4.41
CA LEU A 104 2.61 4.82 -4.64
C LEU A 104 2.30 4.52 -6.11
N ILE A 105 1.42 5.29 -6.72
CA ILE A 105 1.06 5.12 -8.14
C ILE A 105 2.24 5.43 -9.04
N ALA A 106 3.01 6.46 -8.74
CA ALA A 106 4.19 6.81 -9.52
C ALA A 106 5.23 5.68 -9.52
N ILE A 107 5.47 5.08 -8.35
CA ILE A 107 6.40 3.95 -8.23
C ILE A 107 5.86 2.72 -8.97
N ALA A 108 4.57 2.43 -8.83
CA ALA A 108 3.95 1.32 -9.53
C ALA A 108 4.05 1.50 -11.05
N THR A 109 3.89 2.73 -11.54
CA THR A 109 4.03 3.05 -12.95
C THR A 109 5.46 2.77 -13.43
N SER A 110 6.45 3.13 -12.63
CA SER A 110 7.86 2.82 -12.96
C SER A 110 8.07 1.32 -13.07
N TYR A 111 7.46 0.55 -12.20
CA TYR A 111 7.56 -0.91 -12.25
C TYR A 111 6.88 -1.45 -13.52
N CYS A 112 5.74 -0.89 -13.90
CA CYS A 112 5.06 -1.28 -15.13
C CYS A 112 5.93 -1.06 -16.38
N GLU A 113 6.70 0.02 -16.39
CA GLU A 113 7.56 0.36 -17.51
C GLU A 113 8.86 -0.46 -17.55
N ALA A 114 9.23 -1.01 -16.43
CA ALA A 114 10.43 -1.83 -16.36
C ALA A 114 10.18 -3.21 -16.93
#